data_728161e3b885024cd20afe75fa454c29
#
_entry.id   728161e3b885024cd20afe75fa454c29
#
_cell.length_a   1.000
_cell.length_b   1.000
_cell.length_c   1.000
_cell.angle_alpha   90.00
_cell.angle_beta   90.00
_cell.angle_gamma   90.00
#
_symmetry.space_group_name_H-M   'P 1'
#
loop_
_entity.id
_entity.type
_entity.pdbx_description
1 polymer ?
#
loop_
_entity_poly.entity_id
_entity_poly.type
_entity_poly.pdbx_seq_one_letter_code
_entity_poly.pdbx_strand_id
1 'polypeptide(L)'
;MQKKAETQDLEFKPNWRDEHFKVISAFANANGGNLIIGVDDDGSPVGIKNSKKLLEDIPNKIRNKLGIIPSVNIEKRKNKEVIKVIIKPSSVPISYDGKYYIRSGSTTQELKEKELADFLLKKFGRTWDEIVEEKAEFDDLNRETVVKFKRLAVDRIPSIAEEKDWKTVLEKLNLIKNSNLKRAAILLFGNNPQRFYIQSCVKIGKFLTETDIQTTDIVEGNLFEQLENTLEILRSKYLKSNISYEGIHRRDILEYPYDALREAVINALIHRDYIGTSNI
;
A
#
# COMPACT_ATOMS: atom_id res chain seq x y z
N MET A 1 21.67 -7.70 -35.08
CA MET A 1 21.68 -7.81 -33.60
C MET A 1 20.73 -6.75 -33.04
N GLN A 2 19.68 -7.16 -32.36
CA GLN A 2 18.76 -6.21 -31.73
C GLN A 2 19.52 -5.36 -30.69
N LYS A 3 19.40 -4.03 -30.76
CA LYS A 3 19.87 -3.11 -29.71
C LYS A 3 19.13 -3.44 -28.42
N LYS A 4 19.85 -3.76 -27.36
CA LYS A 4 19.24 -3.98 -26.05
C LYS A 4 19.00 -2.62 -25.42
N ALA A 5 17.75 -2.27 -25.22
CA ALA A 5 17.36 -1.05 -24.50
C ALA A 5 17.47 -1.27 -22.97
N GLU A 6 17.62 -0.18 -22.24
CA GLU A 6 17.48 -0.17 -20.77
C GLU A 6 16.06 -0.61 -20.38
N THR A 7 15.96 -1.29 -19.23
CA THR A 7 14.69 -1.82 -18.71
C THR A 7 14.58 -1.50 -17.21
N GLN A 8 13.52 -1.94 -16.60
CA GLN A 8 13.33 -1.76 -15.15
C GLN A 8 14.43 -2.40 -14.30
N ASP A 9 15.07 -3.47 -14.79
CA ASP A 9 16.11 -4.25 -14.12
C ASP A 9 17.49 -4.16 -14.80
N LEU A 10 17.63 -3.30 -15.82
CA LEU A 10 18.88 -3.17 -16.59
C LEU A 10 19.17 -1.70 -16.91
N GLU A 11 20.37 -1.28 -16.55
CA GLU A 11 20.91 0.06 -16.82
C GLU A 11 22.29 -0.02 -17.45
N PHE A 12 22.58 0.83 -18.43
CA PHE A 12 23.88 0.95 -19.10
C PHE A 12 24.55 2.26 -18.73
N LYS A 13 25.85 2.24 -18.53
CA LYS A 13 26.66 3.46 -18.32
C LYS A 13 28.02 3.32 -18.95
N PRO A 14 28.50 4.33 -19.68
CA PRO A 14 29.80 4.26 -20.33
C PRO A 14 30.96 4.25 -19.32
N ASN A 15 30.79 4.89 -18.18
CA ASN A 15 31.81 5.01 -17.11
C ASN A 15 31.20 4.83 -15.76
N TRP A 16 32.02 4.54 -14.72
CA TRP A 16 31.60 4.63 -13.33
C TRP A 16 31.58 6.08 -12.87
N ARG A 17 30.48 6.49 -12.20
CA ARG A 17 30.34 7.75 -11.50
C ARG A 17 29.56 7.53 -10.19
N ASP A 18 29.81 8.36 -9.18
CA ASP A 18 29.16 8.23 -7.89
C ASP A 18 27.64 8.52 -7.95
N GLU A 19 27.17 9.26 -8.95
CA GLU A 19 25.72 9.44 -9.22
C GLU A 19 24.97 8.13 -9.47
N HIS A 20 25.67 7.05 -9.86
CA HIS A 20 25.07 5.73 -10.08
C HIS A 20 24.59 5.06 -8.79
N PHE A 21 25.00 5.57 -7.61
CA PHE A 21 24.41 5.10 -6.35
C PHE A 21 22.90 5.31 -6.29
N LYS A 22 22.33 6.30 -6.98
CA LYS A 22 20.87 6.48 -7.12
C LYS A 22 20.23 5.29 -7.79
N VAL A 23 20.78 4.86 -8.93
CA VAL A 23 20.28 3.71 -9.69
C VAL A 23 20.42 2.42 -8.86
N ILE A 24 21.56 2.25 -8.18
CA ILE A 24 21.83 1.08 -7.35
C ILE A 24 20.87 1.01 -6.17
N SER A 25 20.63 2.13 -5.48
CA SER A 25 19.63 2.18 -4.41
C SER A 25 18.22 1.89 -4.92
N ALA A 26 17.87 2.42 -6.10
CA ALA A 26 16.58 2.16 -6.73
C ALA A 26 16.39 0.68 -7.11
N PHE A 27 17.41 0.01 -7.61
CA PHE A 27 17.39 -1.45 -7.84
C PHE A 27 17.19 -2.22 -6.54
N ALA A 28 17.94 -1.88 -5.48
CA ALA A 28 17.81 -2.53 -4.19
C ALA A 28 16.43 -2.31 -3.56
N ASN A 29 15.83 -1.16 -3.77
CA ASN A 29 14.50 -0.84 -3.28
C ASN A 29 13.36 -1.51 -4.07
N ALA A 30 13.62 -1.88 -5.32
CA ALA A 30 12.68 -2.59 -6.20
C ALA A 30 12.98 -4.11 -6.22
N ASN A 31 12.97 -4.70 -7.40
CA ASN A 31 13.15 -6.14 -7.63
C ASN A 31 14.61 -6.55 -7.86
N GLY A 32 15.55 -5.67 -7.56
CA GLY A 32 16.95 -5.83 -7.95
C GLY A 32 17.20 -5.37 -9.38
N GLY A 33 18.43 -5.59 -9.87
CA GLY A 33 18.78 -5.23 -11.23
C GLY A 33 20.28 -5.34 -11.53
N ASN A 34 20.63 -5.00 -12.77
CA ASN A 34 21.97 -5.07 -13.31
C ASN A 34 22.40 -3.70 -13.84
N LEU A 35 23.47 -3.17 -13.29
CA LEU A 35 24.14 -1.98 -13.84
C LEU A 35 25.36 -2.48 -14.64
N ILE A 36 25.41 -2.14 -15.92
CA ILE A 36 26.53 -2.54 -16.80
C ILE A 36 27.33 -1.30 -17.19
N ILE A 37 28.57 -1.29 -16.78
CA ILE A 37 29.51 -0.18 -16.96
C ILE A 37 30.46 -0.52 -18.10
N GLY A 38 30.73 0.46 -18.98
CA GLY A 38 31.47 0.28 -20.22
C GLY A 38 30.59 0.01 -21.43
N VAL A 39 29.30 0.40 -21.31
CA VAL A 39 28.28 0.25 -22.35
C VAL A 39 27.54 1.58 -22.48
N ASP A 40 27.35 2.05 -23.71
CA ASP A 40 26.53 3.24 -24.01
C ASP A 40 25.03 2.93 -23.87
N ASP A 41 24.20 3.96 -23.81
CA ASP A 41 22.74 3.88 -23.65
C ASP A 41 22.05 3.06 -24.78
N ASP A 42 22.70 2.94 -25.95
CA ASP A 42 22.23 2.11 -27.05
C ASP A 42 22.62 0.62 -26.94
N GLY A 43 23.29 0.22 -25.85
CA GLY A 43 23.76 -1.14 -25.60
C GLY A 43 25.08 -1.47 -26.29
N SER A 44 25.75 -0.50 -26.92
CA SER A 44 27.04 -0.71 -27.59
C SER A 44 28.19 -0.70 -26.58
N PRO A 45 29.06 -1.73 -26.53
CA PRO A 45 30.17 -1.76 -25.61
C PRO A 45 31.24 -0.74 -26.00
N VAL A 46 31.53 0.19 -25.10
CA VAL A 46 32.64 1.15 -25.25
C VAL A 46 33.92 0.67 -24.56
N GLY A 47 33.75 -0.22 -23.55
CA GLY A 47 34.83 -0.78 -22.76
C GLY A 47 35.25 0.12 -21.60
N ILE A 48 36.02 -0.43 -20.68
CA ILE A 48 36.49 0.25 -19.47
C ILE A 48 37.99 0.19 -19.37
N LYS A 49 38.59 1.34 -19.05
CA LYS A 49 40.01 1.39 -18.62
C LYS A 49 40.08 1.04 -17.13
N ASN A 50 41.13 0.28 -16.74
CA ASN A 50 41.38 -0.11 -15.35
C ASN A 50 40.25 -0.99 -14.73
N SER A 51 39.67 -1.91 -15.50
CA SER A 51 38.60 -2.82 -15.08
C SER A 51 38.93 -3.59 -13.79
N LYS A 52 40.20 -4.04 -13.61
CA LYS A 52 40.66 -4.75 -12.38
C LYS A 52 40.57 -3.85 -11.14
N LYS A 53 41.00 -2.59 -11.22
CA LYS A 53 40.89 -1.67 -10.10
C LYS A 53 39.44 -1.37 -9.75
N LEU A 54 38.59 -1.15 -10.74
CA LEU A 54 37.16 -0.90 -10.53
C LEU A 54 36.42 -2.11 -9.96
N LEU A 55 36.89 -3.34 -10.25
CA LEU A 55 36.34 -4.57 -9.68
C LEU A 55 36.49 -4.60 -8.13
N GLU A 56 37.54 -3.98 -7.60
CA GLU A 56 37.78 -3.86 -6.17
C GLU A 56 37.10 -2.60 -5.58
N ASP A 57 37.20 -1.47 -6.28
CA ASP A 57 36.72 -0.18 -5.80
C ASP A 57 35.18 -0.09 -5.73
N ILE A 58 34.47 -0.62 -6.76
CA ILE A 58 33.01 -0.50 -6.85
C ILE A 58 32.28 -1.18 -5.69
N PRO A 59 32.57 -2.45 -5.33
CA PRO A 59 31.92 -3.10 -4.19
C PRO A 59 32.14 -2.35 -2.87
N ASN A 60 33.38 -1.85 -2.63
CA ASN A 60 33.73 -1.11 -1.44
C ASN A 60 32.97 0.23 -1.37
N LYS A 61 32.91 0.95 -2.48
CA LYS A 61 32.14 2.20 -2.56
C LYS A 61 30.66 1.98 -2.31
N ILE A 62 30.05 0.95 -2.93
CA ILE A 62 28.62 0.62 -2.75
C ILE A 62 28.36 0.24 -1.29
N ARG A 63 29.19 -0.61 -0.70
CA ARG A 63 29.06 -0.99 0.71
C ARG A 63 29.16 0.22 1.64
N ASN A 64 30.13 1.10 1.43
CA ASN A 64 30.34 2.26 2.29
C ASN A 64 29.22 3.30 2.18
N LYS A 65 28.63 3.47 0.97
CA LYS A 65 27.59 4.49 0.74
C LYS A 65 26.17 3.98 0.96
N LEU A 66 25.90 2.72 0.64
CA LEU A 66 24.54 2.15 0.64
C LEU A 66 24.34 1.00 1.63
N GLY A 67 25.40 0.52 2.28
CA GLY A 67 25.33 -0.59 3.23
C GLY A 67 25.01 -1.95 2.61
N ILE A 68 25.03 -2.09 1.29
CA ILE A 68 24.73 -3.33 0.57
C ILE A 68 26.00 -3.88 -0.11
N ILE A 69 26.01 -5.20 -0.32
CA ILE A 69 27.13 -5.89 -0.97
C ILE A 69 26.63 -6.42 -2.32
N PRO A 70 27.04 -5.80 -3.44
CA PRO A 70 26.69 -6.27 -4.78
C PRO A 70 27.59 -7.45 -5.21
N SER A 71 27.15 -8.18 -6.24
CA SER A 71 28.04 -9.05 -6.99
C SER A 71 28.59 -8.28 -8.18
N VAL A 72 29.92 -8.22 -8.32
CA VAL A 72 30.58 -7.46 -9.40
C VAL A 72 31.46 -8.39 -10.21
N ASN A 73 31.28 -8.40 -11.53
CA ASN A 73 32.00 -9.27 -12.44
C ASN A 73 32.51 -8.49 -13.66
N ILE A 74 33.64 -8.90 -14.21
CA ILE A 74 34.13 -8.44 -15.52
C ILE A 74 33.60 -9.40 -16.59
N GLU A 75 32.93 -8.84 -17.60
CA GLU A 75 32.47 -9.57 -18.80
C GLU A 75 33.18 -9.02 -20.05
N LYS A 76 33.38 -9.86 -21.06
CA LYS A 76 33.85 -9.42 -22.38
C LYS A 76 32.67 -9.31 -23.34
N ARG A 77 32.49 -8.12 -23.93
CA ARG A 77 31.50 -7.86 -24.99
C ARG A 77 32.20 -7.30 -26.22
N LYS A 78 32.11 -7.97 -27.35
CA LYS A 78 32.80 -7.57 -28.59
C LYS A 78 34.28 -7.22 -28.35
N ASN A 79 35.01 -8.06 -27.65
CA ASN A 79 36.43 -7.90 -27.25
C ASN A 79 36.73 -6.69 -26.34
N LYS A 80 35.73 -6.02 -25.79
CA LYS A 80 35.88 -4.97 -24.79
C LYS A 80 35.49 -5.46 -23.41
N GLU A 81 36.24 -5.08 -22.38
CA GLU A 81 35.90 -5.40 -21.00
C GLU A 81 34.82 -4.44 -20.51
N VAL A 82 33.78 -4.98 -19.88
CA VAL A 82 32.71 -4.28 -19.21
C VAL A 82 32.55 -4.82 -17.79
N ILE A 83 32.04 -4.01 -16.87
CA ILE A 83 31.76 -4.45 -15.50
C ILE A 83 30.25 -4.61 -15.36
N LYS A 84 29.83 -5.76 -14.87
CA LYS A 84 28.45 -6.04 -14.49
C LYS A 84 28.33 -6.01 -12.97
N VAL A 85 27.51 -5.08 -12.47
CA VAL A 85 27.16 -4.95 -11.06
C VAL A 85 25.75 -5.50 -10.89
N ILE A 86 25.60 -6.58 -10.11
CA ILE A 86 24.33 -7.26 -9.86
C ILE A 86 23.86 -6.85 -8.47
N ILE A 87 22.68 -6.24 -8.41
CA ILE A 87 22.04 -5.77 -7.19
C ILE A 87 20.87 -6.70 -6.88
N LYS A 88 20.85 -7.27 -5.70
CA LYS A 88 19.69 -8.03 -5.20
C LYS A 88 18.66 -7.10 -4.55
N PRO A 89 17.36 -7.47 -4.55
CA PRO A 89 16.36 -6.75 -3.77
C PRO A 89 16.74 -6.72 -2.30
N SER A 90 16.58 -5.56 -1.65
CA SER A 90 16.76 -5.42 -0.21
C SER A 90 15.44 -5.59 0.53
N SER A 91 15.46 -6.29 1.66
CA SER A 91 14.31 -6.38 2.58
C SER A 91 14.10 -5.10 3.40
N VAL A 92 15.13 -4.25 3.49
CA VAL A 92 15.07 -2.97 4.19
C VAL A 92 15.19 -1.80 3.21
N PRO A 93 14.66 -0.61 3.55
CA PRO A 93 14.81 0.58 2.72
C PRO A 93 16.28 0.99 2.58
N ILE A 94 16.75 1.22 1.35
CA ILE A 94 18.11 1.69 1.05
C ILE A 94 18.04 3.16 0.63
N SER A 95 18.61 4.05 1.45
CA SER A 95 18.72 5.46 1.12
C SER A 95 20.07 5.79 0.48
N TYR A 96 20.09 6.81 -0.35
CA TYR A 96 21.32 7.46 -0.83
C TYR A 96 21.22 8.96 -0.58
N ASP A 97 22.16 9.51 0.17
CA ASP A 97 22.21 10.92 0.62
C ASP A 97 20.86 11.37 1.27
N GLY A 98 20.30 10.51 2.14
CA GLY A 98 19.05 10.77 2.86
C GLY A 98 17.77 10.67 2.02
N LYS A 99 17.87 10.29 0.75
CA LYS A 99 16.73 10.15 -0.18
C LYS A 99 16.52 8.69 -0.57
N TYR A 100 15.29 8.34 -0.89
CA TYR A 100 14.92 7.01 -1.35
C TYR A 100 14.54 7.05 -2.82
N TYR A 101 15.05 6.10 -3.57
CA TYR A 101 14.82 5.98 -5.01
C TYR A 101 14.21 4.63 -5.35
N ILE A 102 13.36 4.61 -6.39
CA ILE A 102 12.77 3.39 -6.95
C ILE A 102 12.88 3.39 -8.47
N ARG A 103 12.85 2.19 -9.07
CA ARG A 103 12.77 2.04 -10.54
C ARG A 103 11.33 2.06 -11.00
N SER A 104 11.06 2.87 -12.02
CA SER A 104 9.79 2.88 -12.75
C SER A 104 10.11 2.83 -14.25
N GLY A 105 9.90 1.69 -14.89
CA GLY A 105 10.40 1.43 -16.24
C GLY A 105 11.92 1.56 -16.28
N SER A 106 12.45 2.32 -17.25
CA SER A 106 13.88 2.62 -17.38
C SER A 106 14.34 3.84 -16.58
N THR A 107 13.47 4.45 -15.75
CA THR A 107 13.80 5.67 -15.00
C THR A 107 14.04 5.40 -13.52
N THR A 108 14.86 6.24 -12.88
CA THR A 108 15.09 6.27 -11.44
C THR A 108 14.35 7.47 -10.86
N GLN A 109 13.38 7.23 -9.98
CA GLN A 109 12.54 8.26 -9.39
C GLN A 109 12.80 8.37 -7.89
N GLU A 110 12.82 9.61 -7.37
CA GLU A 110 12.90 9.90 -5.94
C GLU A 110 11.51 9.76 -5.33
N LEU A 111 11.39 8.94 -4.29
CA LEU A 111 10.15 8.79 -3.52
C LEU A 111 9.96 10.00 -2.61
N LYS A 112 8.76 10.57 -2.62
CA LYS A 112 8.40 11.75 -1.81
C LYS A 112 7.05 11.55 -1.13
N GLU A 113 6.87 12.28 -0.04
CA GLU A 113 5.59 12.38 0.67
C GLU A 113 4.88 11.04 0.88
N LYS A 114 3.69 10.88 0.31
CA LYS A 114 2.87 9.68 0.42
C LYS A 114 3.58 8.44 -0.13
N GLU A 115 4.20 8.53 -1.31
CA GLU A 115 4.91 7.39 -1.94
C GLU A 115 6.05 6.90 -1.05
N LEU A 116 6.76 7.81 -0.40
CA LEU A 116 7.82 7.48 0.55
C LEU A 116 7.24 6.79 1.80
N ALA A 117 6.16 7.32 2.36
CA ALA A 117 5.51 6.74 3.53
C ALA A 117 5.03 5.31 3.26
N ASP A 118 4.34 5.08 2.14
CA ASP A 118 3.85 3.78 1.70
C ASP A 118 5.00 2.79 1.47
N PHE A 119 6.06 3.23 0.81
CA PHE A 119 7.25 2.42 0.57
C PHE A 119 7.91 1.98 1.88
N LEU A 120 8.10 2.90 2.83
CA LEU A 120 8.73 2.60 4.12
C LEU A 120 7.88 1.62 4.94
N LEU A 121 6.57 1.84 5.02
CA LEU A 121 5.65 0.93 5.71
C LEU A 121 5.72 -0.47 5.10
N LYS A 122 5.63 -0.58 3.78
CA LYS A 122 5.70 -1.86 3.07
C LYS A 122 7.03 -2.58 3.30
N LYS A 123 8.16 -1.87 3.27
CA LYS A 123 9.50 -2.45 3.51
C LYS A 123 9.67 -2.94 4.95
N PHE A 124 9.02 -2.29 5.92
CA PHE A 124 9.02 -2.73 7.32
C PHE A 124 7.94 -3.78 7.62
N GLY A 125 7.21 -4.25 6.60
CA GLY A 125 6.14 -5.24 6.77
C GLY A 125 4.99 -4.72 7.63
N ARG A 126 4.76 -3.42 7.64
CA ARG A 126 3.67 -2.77 8.39
C ARG A 126 2.64 -2.19 7.45
N THR A 127 1.40 -2.24 7.87
CA THR A 127 0.29 -1.55 7.22
C THR A 127 -0.05 -0.27 7.98
N TRP A 128 -0.73 0.66 7.33
CA TRP A 128 -1.11 1.94 7.95
C TRP A 128 -2.01 1.75 9.18
N ASP A 129 -2.87 0.78 9.13
CA ASP A 129 -3.83 0.43 10.18
C ASP A 129 -3.17 -0.22 11.41
N GLU A 130 -1.97 -0.82 11.26
CA GLU A 130 -1.17 -1.36 12.37
C GLU A 130 -0.43 -0.30 13.20
N ILE A 131 -0.37 0.94 12.71
CA ILE A 131 0.29 2.03 13.43
C ILE A 131 -0.54 2.39 14.67
N VAL A 132 0.16 2.67 15.77
CA VAL A 132 -0.47 3.22 16.98
C VAL A 132 -0.92 4.66 16.71
N GLU A 133 -2.15 4.99 17.11
CA GLU A 133 -2.64 6.36 17.12
C GLU A 133 -2.39 6.97 18.49
N GLU A 134 -1.32 7.75 18.59
CA GLU A 134 -0.84 8.29 19.87
C GLU A 134 -1.83 9.24 20.57
N LYS A 135 -2.78 9.80 19.80
CA LYS A 135 -3.78 10.75 20.32
C LYS A 135 -5.08 10.09 20.75
N ALA A 136 -5.20 8.77 20.53
CA ALA A 136 -6.44 8.05 20.83
C ALA A 136 -6.38 7.40 22.21
N GLU A 137 -7.49 7.48 22.91
CA GLU A 137 -7.73 6.88 24.21
C GLU A 137 -8.83 5.81 24.11
N PHE A 138 -8.94 4.96 25.14
CA PHE A 138 -9.99 3.94 25.16
C PHE A 138 -11.42 4.52 25.17
N ASP A 139 -11.58 5.73 25.68
CA ASP A 139 -12.86 6.44 25.69
C ASP A 139 -13.29 6.95 24.30
N ASP A 140 -12.38 6.97 23.35
CA ASP A 140 -12.69 7.22 21.93
C ASP A 140 -13.37 6.02 21.25
N LEU A 141 -13.40 4.84 21.90
CA LEU A 141 -14.01 3.64 21.35
C LEU A 141 -15.45 3.43 21.82
N ASN A 142 -16.27 2.94 20.93
CA ASN A 142 -17.65 2.52 21.19
C ASN A 142 -17.69 1.09 21.76
N ARG A 143 -17.86 0.99 23.05
CA ARG A 143 -17.92 -0.30 23.74
C ARG A 143 -19.08 -1.18 23.25
N GLU A 144 -20.20 -0.59 22.88
CA GLU A 144 -21.38 -1.34 22.42
C GLU A 144 -21.08 -2.01 21.07
N THR A 145 -20.38 -1.31 20.18
CA THR A 145 -19.92 -1.86 18.90
C THR A 145 -18.97 -3.06 19.10
N VAL A 146 -18.05 -2.98 20.06
CA VAL A 146 -17.17 -4.13 20.39
C VAL A 146 -17.97 -5.31 20.90
N VAL A 147 -18.96 -5.08 21.78
CA VAL A 147 -19.84 -6.13 22.30
C VAL A 147 -20.71 -6.75 21.20
N LYS A 148 -21.28 -5.92 20.31
CA LYS A 148 -22.04 -6.37 19.14
C LYS A 148 -21.17 -7.23 18.21
N PHE A 149 -19.96 -6.74 17.89
CA PHE A 149 -18.99 -7.49 17.10
C PHE A 149 -18.67 -8.85 17.72
N LYS A 150 -18.30 -8.87 19.01
CA LYS A 150 -18.00 -10.11 19.73
C LYS A 150 -19.11 -11.14 19.55
N ARG A 151 -20.38 -10.73 19.77
CA ARG A 151 -21.53 -11.62 19.63
C ARG A 151 -21.69 -12.22 18.22
N LEU A 152 -21.41 -11.39 17.19
CA LEU A 152 -21.53 -11.82 15.79
C LEU A 152 -20.33 -12.66 15.31
N ALA A 153 -19.17 -12.49 15.96
CA ALA A 153 -17.93 -13.13 15.54
C ALA A 153 -17.65 -14.48 16.26
N VAL A 154 -18.51 -14.91 17.17
CA VAL A 154 -18.30 -16.11 18.01
C VAL A 154 -17.95 -17.35 17.19
N ASP A 155 -18.68 -17.62 16.13
CA ASP A 155 -18.48 -18.82 15.30
C ASP A 155 -17.17 -18.75 14.48
N ARG A 156 -16.68 -17.55 14.19
CA ARG A 156 -15.49 -17.32 13.38
C ARG A 156 -14.23 -17.13 14.21
N ILE A 157 -14.38 -16.56 15.41
CA ILE A 157 -13.30 -16.26 16.34
C ILE A 157 -13.66 -16.76 17.74
N PRO A 158 -13.64 -18.09 17.98
CA PRO A 158 -14.03 -18.66 19.27
C PRO A 158 -13.23 -18.13 20.46
N SER A 159 -11.97 -17.70 20.21
CA SER A 159 -11.07 -17.20 21.26
C SER A 159 -11.56 -15.94 21.97
N ILE A 160 -12.50 -15.17 21.38
CA ILE A 160 -13.08 -13.98 22.00
C ILE A 160 -14.44 -14.25 22.67
N ALA A 161 -15.03 -15.42 22.44
CA ALA A 161 -16.40 -15.74 22.86
C ALA A 161 -16.62 -15.60 24.38
N GLU A 162 -15.67 -16.10 25.16
CA GLU A 162 -15.77 -16.16 26.62
C GLU A 162 -15.22 -14.93 27.35
N GLU A 163 -14.62 -13.98 26.60
CA GLU A 163 -14.00 -12.80 27.19
C GLU A 163 -15.07 -11.88 27.80
N LYS A 164 -14.91 -11.57 29.09
CA LYS A 164 -15.82 -10.67 29.80
C LYS A 164 -15.45 -9.21 29.60
N ASP A 165 -14.17 -8.94 29.54
CA ASP A 165 -13.64 -7.60 29.34
C ASP A 165 -13.48 -7.28 27.84
N TRP A 166 -14.11 -6.21 27.41
CA TRP A 166 -14.05 -5.76 26.02
C TRP A 166 -12.65 -5.31 25.59
N LYS A 167 -11.79 -4.85 26.53
CA LYS A 167 -10.40 -4.50 26.24
C LYS A 167 -9.58 -5.74 25.89
N THR A 168 -9.81 -6.84 26.59
CA THR A 168 -9.19 -8.13 26.26
C THR A 168 -9.60 -8.64 24.88
N VAL A 169 -10.83 -8.33 24.43
CA VAL A 169 -11.24 -8.62 23.05
C VAL A 169 -10.37 -7.86 22.05
N LEU A 170 -10.11 -6.56 22.28
CA LEU A 170 -9.25 -5.77 21.41
C LEU A 170 -7.80 -6.28 21.40
N GLU A 171 -7.27 -6.73 22.53
CA GLU A 171 -5.94 -7.35 22.60
C GLU A 171 -5.86 -8.63 21.75
N LYS A 172 -6.84 -9.52 21.89
CA LYS A 172 -6.94 -10.75 21.10
C LYS A 172 -7.10 -10.50 19.60
N LEU A 173 -7.73 -9.39 19.23
CA LEU A 173 -7.82 -8.93 17.85
C LEU A 173 -6.55 -8.20 17.37
N ASN A 174 -5.51 -8.13 18.21
CA ASN A 174 -4.26 -7.42 17.90
C ASN A 174 -4.47 -5.93 17.58
N LEU A 175 -5.44 -5.28 18.22
CA LEU A 175 -5.79 -3.87 18.01
C LEU A 175 -5.12 -2.93 19.02
N ILE A 176 -4.39 -3.50 20.00
CA ILE A 176 -3.65 -2.79 21.04
C ILE A 176 -2.17 -3.15 20.95
N LYS A 177 -1.31 -2.17 21.17
CA LYS A 177 0.14 -2.35 21.28
C LYS A 177 0.68 -1.47 22.42
N ASN A 178 1.33 -2.09 23.41
CA ASN A 178 1.88 -1.38 24.59
C ASN A 178 0.84 -0.45 25.25
N SER A 179 -0.37 -0.95 25.46
CA SER A 179 -1.52 -0.22 26.01
C SER A 179 -2.03 0.96 25.16
N ASN A 180 -1.56 1.11 23.93
CA ASN A 180 -2.02 2.13 22.97
C ASN A 180 -2.86 1.50 21.87
N LEU A 181 -3.83 2.25 21.37
CA LEU A 181 -4.72 1.81 20.30
C LEU A 181 -4.04 1.90 18.93
N LYS A 182 -4.20 0.87 18.11
CA LYS A 182 -3.86 0.93 16.70
C LYS A 182 -4.94 1.68 15.92
N ARG A 183 -4.60 2.24 14.77
CA ARG A 183 -5.54 2.93 13.87
C ARG A 183 -6.71 2.05 13.48
N ALA A 184 -6.47 0.75 13.27
CA ALA A 184 -7.53 -0.23 13.02
C ALA A 184 -8.59 -0.27 14.13
N ALA A 185 -8.20 -0.12 15.41
CA ALA A 185 -9.16 -0.09 16.51
C ALA A 185 -10.13 1.09 16.39
N ILE A 186 -9.62 2.26 15.99
CA ILE A 186 -10.41 3.46 15.83
C ILE A 186 -11.33 3.37 14.62
N LEU A 187 -10.84 2.85 13.50
CA LEU A 187 -11.69 2.62 12.32
C LEU A 187 -12.82 1.64 12.60
N LEU A 188 -12.54 0.53 13.29
CA LEU A 188 -13.52 -0.52 13.56
C LEU A 188 -14.50 -0.15 14.67
N PHE A 189 -14.03 0.50 15.72
CA PHE A 189 -14.78 0.67 16.96
C PHE A 189 -14.83 2.09 17.51
N GLY A 190 -14.30 3.08 16.79
CA GLY A 190 -14.32 4.48 17.24
C GLY A 190 -15.72 5.05 17.34
N ASN A 191 -15.96 5.91 18.34
CA ASN A 191 -17.18 6.73 18.42
C ASN A 191 -17.24 7.76 17.28
N ASN A 192 -16.09 8.32 16.92
CA ASN A 192 -15.96 9.31 15.85
C ASN A 192 -14.57 9.17 15.18
N PRO A 193 -14.37 8.16 14.30
CA PRO A 193 -13.11 7.97 13.59
C PRO A 193 -12.71 9.19 12.74
N GLN A 194 -13.68 9.97 12.27
CA GLN A 194 -13.45 11.14 11.41
C GLN A 194 -12.73 12.27 12.17
N ARG A 195 -12.74 12.28 13.51
CA ARG A 195 -11.92 13.17 14.33
C ARG A 195 -10.43 12.95 14.10
N PHE A 196 -10.02 11.71 13.83
CA PHE A 196 -8.63 11.30 13.58
C PHE A 196 -8.33 11.26 12.08
N TYR A 197 -9.28 10.78 11.28
CA TYR A 197 -9.15 10.50 9.85
C TYR A 197 -10.34 11.12 9.11
N ILE A 198 -10.30 12.42 8.88
CA ILE A 198 -11.40 13.23 8.34
C ILE A 198 -12.04 12.59 7.09
N GLN A 199 -11.22 11.99 6.25
CA GLN A 199 -11.69 11.39 5.00
C GLN A 199 -12.20 9.95 5.15
N SER A 200 -12.19 9.36 6.36
CA SER A 200 -12.65 7.99 6.58
C SER A 200 -14.18 7.89 6.60
N CYS A 201 -14.84 8.39 5.55
CA CYS A 201 -16.28 8.33 5.37
C CYS A 201 -16.63 7.84 3.96
N VAL A 202 -17.86 7.38 3.78
CA VAL A 202 -18.42 7.01 2.47
C VAL A 202 -19.20 8.20 1.93
N LYS A 203 -18.99 8.52 0.64
CA LYS A 203 -19.72 9.55 -0.07
C LYS A 203 -20.55 8.93 -1.19
N ILE A 204 -21.85 9.00 -1.08
CA ILE A 204 -22.78 8.48 -2.07
C ILE A 204 -23.26 9.62 -2.94
N GLY A 205 -23.19 9.50 -4.24
CA GLY A 205 -23.66 10.52 -5.19
C GLY A 205 -24.49 9.92 -6.31
N LYS A 206 -25.55 10.63 -6.67
CA LYS A 206 -26.34 10.36 -7.86
C LYS A 206 -26.13 11.48 -8.86
N PHE A 207 -25.68 11.10 -10.05
CA PHE A 207 -25.41 12.01 -11.14
C PHE A 207 -26.53 11.92 -12.18
N LEU A 208 -26.96 13.05 -12.71
CA LEU A 208 -27.86 13.16 -13.86
C LEU A 208 -27.08 13.12 -15.16
N THR A 209 -25.90 13.73 -15.17
CA THR A 209 -24.91 13.76 -16.24
C THR A 209 -23.52 13.55 -15.61
N GLU A 210 -22.47 13.49 -16.41
CA GLU A 210 -21.10 13.35 -15.91
C GLU A 210 -20.66 14.45 -14.92
N THR A 211 -21.31 15.62 -14.97
CA THR A 211 -20.97 16.80 -14.15
C THR A 211 -22.08 17.29 -13.24
N ASP A 212 -23.31 16.86 -13.44
CA ASP A 212 -24.48 17.35 -12.71
C ASP A 212 -24.91 16.36 -11.62
N ILE A 213 -24.69 16.75 -10.37
CA ILE A 213 -24.97 15.94 -9.19
C ILE A 213 -26.40 16.24 -8.71
N GLN A 214 -27.27 15.24 -8.72
CA GLN A 214 -28.65 15.34 -8.25
C GLN A 214 -28.74 15.34 -6.72
N THR A 215 -28.05 14.41 -6.07
CA THR A 215 -28.04 14.24 -4.62
C THR A 215 -26.71 13.68 -4.13
N THR A 216 -26.33 14.06 -2.90
CA THR A 216 -25.17 13.48 -2.22
C THR A 216 -25.53 13.20 -0.78
N ASP A 217 -24.98 12.09 -0.25
CA ASP A 217 -25.01 11.75 1.17
C ASP A 217 -23.60 11.41 1.64
N ILE A 218 -23.29 11.75 2.88
CA ILE A 218 -22.03 11.41 3.54
C ILE A 218 -22.37 10.50 4.71
N VAL A 219 -21.69 9.35 4.78
CA VAL A 219 -21.86 8.35 5.84
C VAL A 219 -20.59 8.33 6.68
N GLU A 220 -20.70 8.79 7.89
CA GLU A 220 -19.66 8.83 8.92
C GLU A 220 -19.84 7.70 9.94
N GLY A 221 -19.01 7.68 10.98
CA GLY A 221 -18.99 6.66 12.01
C GLY A 221 -17.89 5.61 11.79
N ASN A 222 -17.90 4.53 12.59
CA ASN A 222 -16.97 3.43 12.42
C ASN A 222 -17.34 2.55 11.21
N LEU A 223 -16.47 1.62 10.82
CA LEU A 223 -16.67 0.81 9.61
C LEU A 223 -17.95 -0.04 9.65
N PHE A 224 -18.40 -0.47 10.82
CA PHE A 224 -19.66 -1.22 10.93
C PHE A 224 -20.85 -0.31 10.70
N GLU A 225 -20.85 0.89 11.29
CA GLU A 225 -21.88 1.92 11.09
C GLU A 225 -21.89 2.40 9.65
N GLN A 226 -20.73 2.64 9.05
CA GLN A 226 -20.62 3.02 7.64
C GLN A 226 -21.20 1.93 6.73
N LEU A 227 -20.90 0.65 6.98
CA LEU A 227 -21.48 -0.45 6.21
C LEU A 227 -22.99 -0.49 6.32
N GLU A 228 -23.53 -0.50 7.53
CA GLU A 228 -24.98 -0.61 7.78
C GLU A 228 -25.73 0.60 7.19
N ASN A 229 -25.27 1.82 7.47
CA ASN A 229 -25.89 3.04 7.00
C ASN A 229 -25.79 3.24 5.48
N THR A 230 -24.65 2.88 4.88
CA THR A 230 -24.48 2.94 3.43
C THR A 230 -25.47 2.03 2.72
N LEU A 231 -25.61 0.78 3.17
CA LEU A 231 -26.56 -0.17 2.61
C LEU A 231 -28.01 0.31 2.76
N GLU A 232 -28.37 0.87 3.92
CA GLU A 232 -29.70 1.43 4.17
C GLU A 232 -30.00 2.61 3.26
N ILE A 233 -29.08 3.56 3.13
CA ILE A 233 -29.21 4.73 2.24
C ILE A 233 -29.31 4.29 0.77
N LEU A 234 -28.45 3.37 0.34
CA LEU A 234 -28.52 2.86 -1.04
C LEU A 234 -29.88 2.24 -1.32
N ARG A 235 -30.38 1.40 -0.41
CA ARG A 235 -31.67 0.71 -0.58
C ARG A 235 -32.87 1.65 -0.54
N SER A 236 -32.85 2.63 0.36
CA SER A 236 -34.00 3.51 0.58
C SER A 236 -34.09 4.68 -0.39
N LYS A 237 -32.93 5.17 -0.88
CA LYS A 237 -32.88 6.44 -1.61
C LYS A 237 -32.36 6.33 -3.04
N TYR A 238 -31.39 5.46 -3.29
CA TYR A 238 -30.66 5.43 -4.56
C TYR A 238 -31.07 4.29 -5.49
N LEU A 239 -31.34 3.10 -4.95
CA LEU A 239 -31.70 1.94 -5.74
C LEU A 239 -33.20 1.82 -5.92
N LYS A 240 -33.61 1.38 -7.11
CA LYS A 240 -35.00 1.08 -7.39
C LYS A 240 -35.33 -0.33 -6.92
N SER A 241 -36.52 -0.51 -6.33
CA SER A 241 -37.11 -1.82 -6.10
C SER A 241 -38.25 -2.02 -7.04
N ASN A 242 -38.25 -3.16 -7.75
CA ASN A 242 -39.37 -3.59 -8.54
C ASN A 242 -40.33 -4.41 -7.67
N ILE A 243 -41.61 -4.08 -7.72
CA ILE A 243 -42.64 -4.86 -7.03
C ILE A 243 -42.92 -6.10 -7.83
N SER A 244 -42.71 -7.27 -7.23
CA SER A 244 -43.11 -8.58 -7.77
C SER A 244 -44.11 -9.24 -6.83
N TYR A 245 -44.95 -10.12 -7.36
CA TYR A 245 -45.89 -10.89 -6.57
C TYR A 245 -45.61 -12.38 -6.74
N GLU A 246 -45.50 -13.08 -5.63
CA GLU A 246 -45.47 -14.54 -5.59
C GLU A 246 -46.73 -15.04 -4.90
N GLY A 247 -47.72 -15.40 -5.72
CA GLY A 247 -49.10 -15.61 -5.25
C GLY A 247 -49.70 -14.31 -4.71
N ILE A 248 -50.11 -14.30 -3.44
CA ILE A 248 -50.70 -13.12 -2.76
C ILE A 248 -49.62 -12.28 -2.02
N HIS A 249 -48.36 -12.74 -2.00
CA HIS A 249 -47.28 -12.06 -1.28
C HIS A 249 -46.55 -11.09 -2.20
N ARG A 250 -46.51 -9.82 -1.78
CA ARG A 250 -45.67 -8.78 -2.39
C ARG A 250 -44.21 -9.03 -2.04
N ARG A 251 -43.36 -9.04 -3.06
CA ARG A 251 -41.89 -9.02 -2.91
C ARG A 251 -41.31 -7.78 -3.57
N ASP A 252 -40.51 -7.06 -2.83
CA ASP A 252 -39.74 -5.94 -3.37
C ASP A 252 -38.38 -6.50 -3.82
N ILE A 253 -38.15 -6.57 -5.12
CA ILE A 253 -36.91 -7.07 -5.72
C ILE A 253 -36.02 -5.86 -5.98
N LEU A 254 -34.88 -5.77 -5.30
CA LEU A 254 -33.88 -4.74 -5.55
C LEU A 254 -33.27 -4.87 -6.94
N GLU A 255 -32.89 -3.75 -7.55
CA GLU A 255 -32.20 -3.70 -8.84
C GLU A 255 -30.90 -4.53 -8.84
N TYR A 256 -30.22 -4.60 -7.69
CA TYR A 256 -29.04 -5.45 -7.46
C TYR A 256 -29.30 -6.41 -6.30
N PRO A 257 -28.79 -7.66 -6.36
CA PRO A 257 -28.89 -8.60 -5.24
C PRO A 257 -28.23 -8.00 -3.99
N TYR A 258 -28.95 -8.07 -2.85
CA TYR A 258 -28.47 -7.46 -1.60
C TYR A 258 -27.08 -7.96 -1.18
N ASP A 259 -26.82 -9.26 -1.33
CA ASP A 259 -25.53 -9.86 -0.94
C ASP A 259 -24.39 -9.35 -1.83
N ALA A 260 -24.63 -9.14 -3.12
CA ALA A 260 -23.62 -8.56 -4.01
C ALA A 260 -23.34 -7.09 -3.67
N LEU A 261 -24.39 -6.31 -3.35
CA LEU A 261 -24.23 -4.93 -2.91
C LEU A 261 -23.46 -4.84 -1.59
N ARG A 262 -23.80 -5.71 -0.64
CA ARG A 262 -23.12 -5.79 0.65
C ARG A 262 -21.64 -6.12 0.48
N GLU A 263 -21.32 -7.10 -0.34
CA GLU A 263 -19.95 -7.49 -0.64
C GLU A 263 -19.15 -6.36 -1.29
N ALA A 264 -19.76 -5.64 -2.25
CA ALA A 264 -19.14 -4.50 -2.90
C ALA A 264 -18.81 -3.37 -1.91
N VAL A 265 -19.73 -3.03 -0.99
CA VAL A 265 -19.50 -2.01 0.04
C VAL A 265 -18.44 -2.45 1.03
N ILE A 266 -18.45 -3.73 1.47
CA ILE A 266 -17.40 -4.28 2.35
C ILE A 266 -16.04 -4.15 1.68
N ASN A 267 -15.92 -4.57 0.42
CA ASN A 267 -14.67 -4.51 -0.32
C ASN A 267 -14.18 -3.07 -0.49
N ALA A 268 -15.06 -2.12 -0.76
CA ALA A 268 -14.72 -0.71 -0.84
C ALA A 268 -14.18 -0.18 0.50
N LEU A 269 -14.80 -0.54 1.63
CA LEU A 269 -14.37 -0.15 2.97
C LEU A 269 -13.02 -0.78 3.36
N ILE A 270 -12.83 -2.08 3.10
CA ILE A 270 -11.64 -2.83 3.55
C ILE A 270 -10.42 -2.51 2.70
N HIS A 271 -10.58 -2.36 1.39
CA HIS A 271 -9.49 -2.13 0.45
C HIS A 271 -9.18 -0.66 0.18
N ARG A 272 -9.85 0.25 0.90
CA ARG A 272 -9.59 1.67 0.82
C ARG A 272 -8.15 2.00 1.24
N ASP A 273 -7.54 2.94 0.52
CA ASP A 273 -6.32 3.61 0.95
C ASP A 273 -6.64 4.70 1.98
N TYR A 274 -6.41 4.40 3.25
CA TYR A 274 -6.65 5.32 4.38
C TYR A 274 -5.55 6.40 4.56
N ILE A 275 -4.44 6.32 3.81
CA ILE A 275 -3.43 7.39 3.77
C ILE A 275 -3.88 8.52 2.85
N GLY A 276 -4.69 8.19 1.84
CA GLY A 276 -5.18 9.12 0.85
C GLY A 276 -6.17 10.15 1.41
N THR A 277 -6.35 11.23 0.66
CA THR A 277 -7.29 12.32 0.97
C THR A 277 -8.65 12.15 0.30
N SER A 278 -8.87 11.07 -0.42
CA SER A 278 -10.12 10.80 -1.13
C SER A 278 -11.09 9.99 -0.25
N ASN A 279 -12.38 10.29 -0.35
CA ASN A 279 -13.45 9.48 0.23
C ASN A 279 -13.68 8.22 -0.60
N ILE A 280 -14.41 7.23 -0.06
CA ILE A 280 -14.95 6.12 -0.83
C ILE A 280 -16.08 6.63 -1.68
#